data_581f4e43cf4c3d70729b32d432ba2a3e
#
_entry.id   581f4e43cf4c3d70729b32d432ba2a3e
#
_cell.length_a   1.000
_cell.length_b   1.000
_cell.length_c   1.000
_cell.angle_alpha   90.00
_cell.angle_beta   90.00
_cell.angle_gamma   90.00
#
_symmetry.space_group_name_H-M   'P 1'
#
loop_
_entity.id
_entity.type
_entity.pdbx_description
1 polymer ?
#
loop_
_entity_poly.entity_id
_entity_poly.type
_entity_poly.pdbx_seq_one_letter_code
_entity_poly.pdbx_strand_id
1 'polypeptide(L)' 'MRAGIVIDDWKLSIFERHLQQAGYAYEKSAGLTPDTLVLHVDTENLDALQRTVQAANTEAAWSKAT' A
#
# COMPACT_ATOMS: atom_id res chain seq x y z
N MET A 1 -13.40 9.34 -1.97
CA MET A 1 -13.36 8.47 -0.77
C MET A 1 -11.92 8.19 -0.40
N ARG A 2 -11.62 8.21 0.87
CA ARG A 2 -10.25 8.01 1.34
C ARG A 2 -10.14 6.68 2.08
N ALA A 3 -9.18 5.84 1.66
CA ALA A 3 -8.95 4.53 2.24
C ALA A 3 -7.60 4.52 2.96
N GLY A 4 -7.55 3.88 4.13
CA GLY A 4 -6.30 3.68 4.87
C GLY A 4 -5.80 2.26 4.71
N ILE A 5 -4.53 2.12 4.39
CA ILE A 5 -3.87 0.82 4.22
C ILE A 5 -2.73 0.74 5.23
N VAL A 6 -2.82 -0.21 6.15
CA VAL A 6 -1.76 -0.45 7.13
C VAL A 6 -0.77 -1.46 6.57
N ILE A 7 0.50 -1.09 6.54
CA ILE A 7 1.56 -1.95 6.00
C ILE A 7 2.75 -1.99 6.96
N ASP A 8 3.54 -3.05 6.87
CA ASP A 8 4.86 -3.07 7.50
C ASP A 8 5.80 -2.12 6.76
N ASP A 9 6.69 -1.46 7.48
CA ASP A 9 7.56 -0.43 6.90
C ASP A 9 8.43 -0.94 5.75
N TRP A 10 8.87 -2.19 5.81
CA TRP A 10 9.70 -2.78 4.76
C TRP A 10 8.95 -2.96 3.43
N LYS A 11 7.61 -2.93 3.46
CA LYS A 11 6.78 -3.05 2.26
C LYS A 11 6.56 -1.72 1.55
N LEU A 12 7.01 -0.62 2.15
CA LEU A 12 6.67 0.73 1.66
C LEU A 12 7.04 0.92 0.20
N SER A 13 8.27 0.60 -0.19
CA SER A 13 8.73 0.81 -1.57
C SER A 13 7.89 0.00 -2.58
N ILE A 14 7.49 -1.20 -2.20
CA ILE A 14 6.68 -2.07 -3.04
C ILE A 14 5.28 -1.44 -3.24
N PHE A 15 4.64 -1.02 -2.15
CA PHE A 15 3.32 -0.40 -2.22
C PHE A 15 3.36 0.93 -2.96
N GLU A 16 4.39 1.75 -2.72
CA GLU A 16 4.51 3.03 -3.44
C GLU A 16 4.63 2.81 -4.93
N ARG A 17 5.42 1.84 -5.36
CA ARG A 17 5.58 1.55 -6.78
C ARG A 17 4.24 1.13 -7.41
N HIS A 18 3.50 0.24 -6.75
CA HIS A 18 2.20 -0.21 -7.27
C HIS A 18 1.19 0.93 -7.32
N LEU A 19 1.13 1.77 -6.28
CA LEU A 19 0.21 2.90 -6.26
C LEU A 19 0.55 3.93 -7.34
N GLN A 20 1.83 4.23 -7.52
CA GLN A 20 2.28 5.17 -8.54
C GLN A 20 1.99 4.66 -9.95
N GLN A 21 2.24 3.38 -10.21
CA GLN A 21 1.96 2.78 -11.51
C GLN A 21 0.46 2.78 -11.83
N ALA A 22 -0.37 2.63 -10.82
CA ALA A 22 -1.82 2.67 -10.99
C ALA A 22 -2.38 4.10 -11.02
N GLY A 23 -1.54 5.11 -10.79
CA GLY A 23 -1.94 6.51 -10.87
C GLY A 23 -2.65 7.03 -9.62
N TYR A 24 -2.47 6.40 -8.47
CA TYR A 24 -3.08 6.85 -7.22
C TYR A 24 -2.24 7.94 -6.55
N ALA A 25 -2.93 8.95 -6.02
CA ALA A 25 -2.35 9.88 -5.07
C ALA A 25 -2.48 9.31 -3.66
N TYR A 26 -1.45 9.44 -2.85
CA TYR A 26 -1.46 8.90 -1.50
C TYR A 26 -0.61 9.75 -0.55
N GLU A 27 -0.89 9.61 0.75
CA GLU A 27 -0.10 10.22 1.81
C GLU A 27 0.33 9.15 2.81
N LYS A 28 1.49 9.35 3.43
CA LYS A 28 2.02 8.43 4.43
C LYS A 28 1.87 9.02 5.82
N SER A 29 1.53 8.17 6.79
CA SER A 29 1.57 8.56 8.20
C SER A 29 2.09 7.40 9.04
N ALA A 30 2.48 7.69 10.28
CA ALA A 30 2.96 6.65 11.20
C ALA A 30 1.81 5.72 11.56
N GLY A 31 2.12 4.42 11.66
CA GLY A 31 1.19 3.43 12.15
C GLY A 31 1.15 3.41 13.69
N LEU A 32 0.43 2.42 14.23
CA LEU A 32 0.30 2.25 15.68
C LEU A 32 1.57 1.73 16.33
N THR A 33 2.44 1.09 15.56
CA THR A 33 3.73 0.58 16.04
C THR A 33 4.87 1.19 15.24
N PRO A 34 6.12 1.19 15.77
CA PRO A 34 7.26 1.81 15.06
C PRO A 34 7.57 1.20 13.69
N ASP A 35 7.19 -0.06 13.46
CA ASP A 35 7.48 -0.78 12.22
C ASP A 35 6.30 -0.81 11.26
N THR A 36 5.25 -0.04 11.50
CA THR A 36 4.09 0.02 10.60
C THR A 36 3.86 1.44 10.13
N LEU A 37 3.24 1.53 8.94
CA LEU A 37 2.86 2.80 8.32
C LEU A 37 1.43 2.69 7.82
N VAL A 38 0.77 3.84 7.69
CA VAL A 38 -0.54 3.93 7.07
C VAL A 38 -0.43 4.74 5.79
N LEU A 39 -0.91 4.16 4.70
CA LEU A 39 -1.03 4.86 3.42
C LEU A 39 -2.47 5.29 3.24
N HIS A 40 -2.69 6.58 3.08
CA HIS A 40 -4.01 7.16 2.85
C HIS A 40 -4.15 7.41 1.36
N VAL A 41 -5.05 6.69 0.71
CA VAL A 41 -5.24 6.74 -0.74
C VAL A 41 -6.61 7.30 -1.06
N ASP A 42 -6.66 8.30 -1.93
CA ASP A 42 -7.92 8.84 -2.43
C ASP A 42 -8.35 8.04 -3.67
N THR A 43 -9.54 7.47 -3.61
CA THR A 43 -10.10 6.72 -4.73
C THR A 43 -11.63 6.73 -4.67
N GLU A 44 -12.26 6.66 -5.83
CA GLU A 44 -13.70 6.45 -5.94
C GLU A 44 -14.04 4.99 -6.27
N ASN A 45 -13.00 4.17 -6.51
CA ASN A 45 -13.18 2.77 -6.86
C ASN A 45 -12.37 1.88 -5.92
N LEU A 46 -13.01 1.44 -4.83
CA LEU A 46 -12.35 0.59 -3.84
C LEU A 46 -11.98 -0.78 -4.38
N ASP A 47 -12.75 -1.32 -5.32
CA ASP A 47 -12.44 -2.63 -5.91
C ASP A 47 -11.13 -2.58 -6.70
N ALA A 48 -10.91 -1.51 -7.46
CA ALA A 48 -9.67 -1.33 -8.20
C ALA A 48 -8.50 -1.15 -7.24
N LEU A 49 -8.66 -0.36 -6.18
CA LEU A 49 -7.62 -0.18 -5.17
C LEU A 49 -7.29 -1.51 -4.49
N GLN A 50 -8.30 -2.30 -4.16
CA GLN A 50 -8.11 -3.59 -3.51
C GLN A 50 -7.26 -4.53 -4.37
N ARG A 51 -7.47 -4.54 -5.68
CA ARG A 51 -6.65 -5.34 -6.61
C ARG A 51 -5.20 -4.86 -6.62
N THR A 52 -4.99 -3.56 -6.57
CA THR A 52 -3.63 -2.99 -6.49
C THR A 52 -2.96 -3.40 -5.18
N VAL A 53 -3.68 -3.34 -4.07
CA VAL A 53 -3.17 -3.76 -2.76
C VAL A 53 -2.84 -5.25 -2.76
N GLN A 54 -3.68 -6.08 -3.35
CA GLN A 54 -3.42 -7.51 -3.45
C GLN A 54 -2.17 -7.80 -4.28
N ALA A 55 -1.98 -7.09 -5.39
CA ALA A 55 -0.79 -7.25 -6.22
C ALA A 55 0.47 -6.86 -5.45
N ALA A 56 0.41 -5.76 -4.70
CA ALA A 56 1.53 -5.32 -3.86
C ALA A 56 1.85 -6.33 -2.77
N ASN A 57 0.83 -6.87 -2.11
CA ASN A 57 1.02 -7.90 -1.07
C ASN A 57 1.61 -9.19 -1.65
N THR A 58 1.19 -9.57 -2.84
CA THR A 58 1.73 -10.75 -3.52
C THR A 58 3.21 -10.57 -3.81
N GLU A 59 3.59 -9.42 -4.33
CA GLU A 59 5.00 -9.12 -4.59
C GLU A 59 5.80 -9.09 -3.27
N ALA A 60 5.26 -8.50 -2.22
CA ALA A 60 5.92 -8.46 -0.92
C ALA A 60 6.15 -9.86 -0.37
N ALA A 61 5.18 -10.76 -0.50
CA ALA A 61 5.33 -12.14 -0.07
C ALA A 61 6.44 -12.85 -0.84
N TRP A 62 6.52 -12.65 -2.15
CA TRP A 62 7.59 -13.20 -2.97
C TRP A 62 8.96 -12.65 -2.57
N SER A 63 9.05 -11.33 -2.35
CA SER A 63 10.30 -10.69 -1.95
C SER A 63 10.81 -11.23 -0.62
N LYS A 64 9.92 -11.48 0.33
CA LYS A 64 10.31 -11.99 1.64
C LYS A 64 10.66 -13.48 1.61
N ALA A 65 10.09 -14.24 0.68
CA ALA A 65 10.36 -15.67 0.55
C ALA A 65 11.74 -15.97 -0.06
N THR A 66 12.33 -14.99 -0.71
CA THR A 66 13.68 -15.12 -1.29
C THR A 66 14.73 -14.54 -0.35
#